data_87149e07f555fcf1712292597d01e61d
#
_entry.id   87149e07f555fcf1712292597d01e61d
#
_cell.length_a   1.000
_cell.length_b   1.000
_cell.length_c   1.000
_cell.angle_alpha   90.00
_cell.angle_beta   90.00
_cell.angle_gamma   90.00
#
_symmetry.space_group_name_H-M   'P 1'
#
loop_
_entity.id
_entity.type
_entity.pdbx_description
1 polymer ?
#
loop_
_entity_poly.entity_id
_entity_poly.type
_entity_poly.pdbx_seq_one_letter_code
_entity_poly.pdbx_strand_id
1 'polypeptide(L)'
;MTQGPSQRPVRVLVVDDHADVRFLVRAILEDAAPGVEFAGEASGAEEAVAALESVDPDVVVLDARMPRVDGFEAAAMLLERRPGLPILLCSAIVDDEIRARASEAGIAACLSKDHFEAIPRVVAELARG
;
A
#
# COMPACT_ATOMS: atom_id res chain seq x y z
N MET A 1 -2.65 -25.84 -18.68
CA MET A 1 -3.30 -24.74 -17.96
C MET A 1 -2.77 -23.40 -18.38
N THR A 2 -3.64 -22.52 -18.75
CA THR A 2 -3.23 -21.21 -19.23
C THR A 2 -3.01 -20.23 -18.08
N GLN A 3 -1.90 -19.51 -18.15
CA GLN A 3 -1.62 -18.45 -17.19
C GLN A 3 -2.16 -17.15 -17.73
N GLY A 4 -3.18 -16.60 -17.07
CA GLY A 4 -3.72 -15.31 -17.44
C GLY A 4 -2.98 -14.17 -16.73
N PRO A 5 -3.21 -12.92 -17.14
CA PRO A 5 -2.62 -11.76 -16.47
C PRO A 5 -2.95 -11.71 -14.97
N SER A 6 -4.14 -12.22 -14.58
CA SER A 6 -4.56 -12.24 -13.20
C SER A 6 -3.73 -13.18 -12.33
N GLN A 7 -2.89 -14.01 -12.93
CA GLN A 7 -2.07 -14.97 -12.20
C GLN A 7 -0.65 -14.46 -11.95
N ARG A 8 -0.29 -13.32 -12.49
CA ARG A 8 0.99 -12.72 -12.15
C ARG A 8 0.93 -12.19 -10.72
N PRO A 9 2.08 -12.10 -10.03
CA PRO A 9 2.10 -11.59 -8.66
C PRO A 9 1.54 -10.17 -8.57
N VAL A 10 0.85 -9.89 -7.49
CA VAL A 10 0.40 -8.53 -7.17
C VAL A 10 1.62 -7.74 -6.74
N ARG A 11 1.91 -6.65 -7.43
CA ARG A 11 3.08 -5.82 -7.18
C ARG A 11 2.75 -4.74 -6.15
N VAL A 12 3.50 -4.71 -5.05
CA VAL A 12 3.21 -3.85 -3.92
C VAL A 12 4.33 -2.85 -3.70
N LEU A 13 3.97 -1.57 -3.61
CA LEU A 13 4.87 -0.49 -3.20
C LEU A 13 4.61 -0.21 -1.73
N VAL A 14 5.66 -0.23 -0.91
CA VAL A 14 5.54 0.01 0.54
C VAL A 14 6.06 1.40 0.86
N VAL A 15 5.21 2.24 1.46
CA VAL A 15 5.53 3.62 1.78
C VAL A 15 5.44 3.84 3.29
N ASP A 16 6.57 4.07 3.94
CA ASP A 16 6.67 4.30 5.38
C ASP A 16 7.99 4.99 5.63
N ASP A 17 8.03 5.96 6.54
CA ASP A 17 9.26 6.69 6.85
C ASP A 17 10.22 5.91 7.74
N HIS A 18 9.79 4.77 8.28
CA HIS A 18 10.64 3.92 9.13
C HIS A 18 11.19 2.74 8.33
N ALA A 19 12.51 2.70 8.19
CA ALA A 19 13.16 1.65 7.39
C ALA A 19 12.91 0.24 7.95
N ASP A 20 12.84 0.10 9.28
CA ASP A 20 12.59 -1.20 9.89
C ASP A 20 11.16 -1.68 9.65
N VAL A 21 10.19 -0.76 9.56
CA VAL A 21 8.82 -1.12 9.20
C VAL A 21 8.76 -1.58 7.75
N ARG A 22 9.44 -0.86 6.85
CA ARG A 22 9.51 -1.27 5.44
C ARG A 22 10.14 -2.66 5.32
N PHE A 23 11.19 -2.91 6.09
CA PHE A 23 11.86 -4.21 6.08
C PHE A 23 10.91 -5.32 6.54
N LEU A 24 10.16 -5.06 7.61
CA LEU A 24 9.20 -6.04 8.14
C LEU A 24 8.11 -6.35 7.12
N VAL A 25 7.53 -5.32 6.52
CA VAL A 25 6.46 -5.50 5.53
C VAL A 25 7.00 -6.24 4.31
N ARG A 26 8.22 -5.91 3.88
CA ARG A 26 8.86 -6.63 2.78
C ARG A 26 9.00 -8.11 3.10
N ALA A 27 9.46 -8.45 4.32
CA ALA A 27 9.61 -9.84 4.72
C ALA A 27 8.28 -10.58 4.70
N ILE A 28 7.21 -9.92 5.16
CA ILE A 28 5.87 -10.50 5.17
C ILE A 28 5.40 -10.77 3.74
N LEU A 29 5.64 -9.83 2.82
CA LEU A 29 5.25 -10.00 1.42
C LEU A 29 6.07 -11.12 0.76
N GLU A 30 7.37 -11.17 1.01
CA GLU A 30 8.23 -12.20 0.43
C GLU A 30 7.86 -13.60 0.94
N ASP A 31 7.42 -13.69 2.19
CA ASP A 31 6.98 -14.94 2.77
C ASP A 31 5.67 -15.44 2.13
N ALA A 32 4.90 -14.54 1.55
CA ALA A 32 3.64 -14.86 0.89
C ALA A 32 3.78 -15.08 -0.61
N ALA A 33 5.00 -15.06 -1.11
CA ALA A 33 5.25 -15.30 -2.54
C ALA A 33 4.79 -16.71 -2.91
N PRO A 34 4.38 -16.92 -4.18
CA PRO A 34 4.49 -16.01 -5.31
C PRO A 34 3.27 -15.13 -5.58
N GLY A 35 2.23 -15.21 -4.77
CA GLY A 35 0.98 -14.49 -5.04
C GLY A 35 1.11 -12.99 -4.97
N VAL A 36 1.98 -12.49 -4.09
CA VAL A 36 2.26 -11.07 -3.94
C VAL A 36 3.76 -10.86 -4.01
N GLU A 37 4.16 -9.65 -4.38
CA GLU A 37 5.57 -9.33 -4.60
C GLU A 37 5.88 -7.95 -4.03
N PHE A 38 6.97 -7.86 -3.29
CA PHE A 38 7.50 -6.57 -2.88
C PHE A 38 8.14 -5.93 -4.12
N ALA A 39 7.51 -4.90 -4.66
CA ALA A 39 7.97 -4.30 -5.91
C ALA A 39 8.85 -3.08 -5.70
N GLY A 40 8.75 -2.44 -4.55
CA GLY A 40 9.57 -1.27 -4.24
C GLY A 40 9.16 -0.64 -2.93
N GLU A 41 9.91 0.39 -2.52
CA GLU A 41 9.63 1.10 -1.29
C GLU A 41 9.90 2.59 -1.43
N ALA A 42 9.30 3.36 -0.55
CA ALA A 42 9.50 4.80 -0.51
C ALA A 42 9.42 5.26 0.95
N SER A 43 10.17 6.29 1.29
CA SER A 43 10.22 6.80 2.66
C SER A 43 9.29 8.00 2.89
N GLY A 44 8.59 8.45 1.86
CA GLY A 44 7.67 9.58 1.96
C GLY A 44 6.89 9.78 0.68
N ALA A 45 6.04 10.82 0.67
CA ALA A 45 5.10 11.06 -0.41
C ALA A 45 5.75 11.35 -1.76
N GLU A 46 6.76 12.21 -1.78
CA GLU A 46 7.41 12.57 -3.04
C GLU A 46 8.11 11.37 -3.67
N GLU A 47 8.81 10.60 -2.85
CA GLU A 47 9.48 9.40 -3.31
C GLU A 47 8.47 8.37 -3.81
N ALA A 48 7.33 8.26 -3.12
CA ALA A 48 6.27 7.34 -3.54
C ALA A 48 5.68 7.72 -4.89
N VAL A 49 5.43 9.03 -5.11
CA VAL A 49 4.92 9.51 -6.40
C VAL A 49 5.92 9.20 -7.51
N ALA A 50 7.21 9.46 -7.26
CA ALA A 50 8.24 9.15 -8.25
C ALA A 50 8.30 7.65 -8.56
N ALA A 51 8.06 6.82 -7.55
CA ALA A 51 8.11 5.36 -7.71
C ALA A 51 6.96 4.81 -8.55
N LEU A 52 5.88 5.55 -8.73
CA LEU A 52 4.74 5.05 -9.52
C LEU A 52 5.14 4.65 -10.92
N GLU A 53 6.01 5.42 -11.57
CA GLU A 53 6.43 5.10 -12.93
C GLU A 53 7.48 4.00 -12.96
N SER A 54 8.48 4.06 -12.08
CA SER A 54 9.56 3.09 -12.10
C SER A 54 9.15 1.73 -11.55
N VAL A 55 8.27 1.69 -10.58
CA VAL A 55 7.82 0.45 -9.93
C VAL A 55 6.54 -0.08 -10.56
N ASP A 56 5.63 0.81 -10.97
CA ASP A 56 4.33 0.47 -11.52
C ASP A 56 3.58 -0.52 -10.63
N PRO A 57 3.25 -0.11 -9.40
CA PRO A 57 2.60 -1.02 -8.45
C PRO A 57 1.14 -1.27 -8.76
N ASP A 58 0.64 -2.43 -8.34
CA ASP A 58 -0.78 -2.75 -8.40
C ASP A 58 -1.52 -2.24 -7.17
N VAL A 59 -0.81 -2.14 -6.03
CA VAL A 59 -1.36 -1.68 -4.76
C VAL A 59 -0.25 -0.95 -4.01
N VAL A 60 -0.62 0.08 -3.26
CA VAL A 60 0.31 0.78 -2.38
C VAL A 60 -0.08 0.53 -0.92
N VAL A 61 0.87 0.12 -0.11
CA VAL A 61 0.72 0.02 1.35
C VAL A 61 1.33 1.31 1.91
N LEU A 62 0.52 2.10 2.58
CA LEU A 62 0.86 3.47 2.94
C LEU A 62 0.69 3.72 4.43
N ASP A 63 1.72 4.23 5.09
CA ASP A 63 1.65 4.62 6.50
C ASP A 63 0.80 5.87 6.66
N ALA A 64 -0.10 5.86 7.65
CA ALA A 64 -0.96 6.99 7.94
C ALA A 64 -0.20 8.19 8.50
N ARG A 65 0.91 7.96 9.20
CA ARG A 65 1.68 9.02 9.83
C ARG A 65 3.10 9.08 9.31
N MET A 66 3.39 10.16 8.61
CA MET A 66 4.75 10.44 8.12
C MET A 66 5.05 11.91 8.36
N PRO A 67 6.33 12.29 8.54
CA PRO A 67 6.68 13.70 8.71
C PRO A 67 6.33 14.50 7.46
N ARG A 68 5.96 15.76 7.65
CA ARG A 68 5.65 16.75 6.62
C ARG A 68 4.36 16.47 5.86
N VAL A 69 4.24 15.32 5.24
CA VAL A 69 3.07 14.94 4.44
C VAL A 69 2.57 13.62 4.99
N ASP A 70 1.41 13.64 5.62
CA ASP A 70 0.84 12.42 6.21
C ASP A 70 0.26 11.49 5.14
N GLY A 71 -0.21 10.32 5.58
CA GLY A 71 -0.71 9.31 4.65
C GLY A 71 -1.91 9.75 3.83
N PHE A 72 -2.79 10.57 4.41
CA PHE A 72 -3.97 11.05 3.68
C PHE A 72 -3.57 12.01 2.56
N GLU A 73 -2.62 12.90 2.85
CA GLU A 73 -2.10 13.82 1.86
C GLU A 73 -1.31 13.07 0.78
N ALA A 74 -0.52 12.08 1.20
CA ALA A 74 0.24 11.25 0.26
C ALA A 74 -0.71 10.50 -0.67
N ALA A 75 -1.81 9.96 -0.12
CA ALA A 75 -2.82 9.27 -0.93
C ALA A 75 -3.40 10.18 -2.00
N ALA A 76 -3.70 11.44 -1.64
CA ALA A 76 -4.23 12.41 -2.60
C ALA A 76 -3.23 12.64 -3.74
N MET A 77 -1.95 12.75 -3.41
CA MET A 77 -0.89 12.94 -4.41
C MET A 77 -0.78 11.73 -5.35
N LEU A 78 -0.85 10.53 -4.78
CA LEU A 78 -0.78 9.30 -5.57
C LEU A 78 -1.99 9.15 -6.48
N LEU A 79 -3.19 9.42 -5.95
CA LEU A 79 -4.43 9.28 -6.72
C LEU A 79 -4.57 10.34 -7.80
N GLU A 80 -3.94 11.49 -7.64
CA GLU A 80 -3.90 12.50 -8.69
C GLU A 80 -3.14 11.96 -9.91
N ARG A 81 -2.08 11.21 -9.68
CA ARG A 81 -1.26 10.62 -10.74
C ARG A 81 -1.87 9.33 -11.28
N ARG A 82 -2.49 8.54 -10.43
CA ARG A 82 -3.10 7.26 -10.78
C ARG A 82 -4.49 7.15 -10.19
N PRO A 83 -5.52 7.74 -10.82
CA PRO A 83 -6.90 7.57 -10.36
C PRO A 83 -7.25 6.08 -10.32
N GLY A 84 -7.87 5.65 -9.24
CA GLY A 84 -8.25 4.24 -9.09
C GLY A 84 -7.17 3.33 -8.53
N LEU A 85 -5.98 3.85 -8.25
CA LEU A 85 -4.91 3.04 -7.63
C LEU A 85 -5.38 2.56 -6.25
N PRO A 86 -5.40 1.24 -5.99
CA PRO A 86 -5.76 0.76 -4.66
C PRO A 86 -4.70 1.14 -3.64
N ILE A 87 -5.13 1.74 -2.55
CA ILE A 87 -4.24 2.13 -1.45
C ILE A 87 -4.74 1.47 -0.17
N LEU A 88 -3.85 0.77 0.52
CA LEU A 88 -4.09 0.23 1.84
C LEU A 88 -3.39 1.13 2.85
N LEU A 89 -4.16 1.83 3.67
CA LEU A 89 -3.61 2.71 4.69
C LEU A 89 -3.38 1.90 5.97
N CYS A 90 -2.19 1.97 6.52
CA CYS A 90 -1.85 1.30 7.78
C CYS A 90 -1.70 2.36 8.87
N SER A 91 -2.40 2.16 9.98
CA SER A 91 -2.42 3.11 11.08
C SER A 91 -2.33 2.39 12.41
N ALA A 92 -1.72 3.04 13.40
CA ALA A 92 -1.67 2.50 14.76
C ALA A 92 -3.08 2.36 15.33
N ILE A 93 -3.98 3.26 14.95
CA ILE A 93 -5.38 3.24 15.40
C ILE A 93 -6.26 3.25 14.16
N VAL A 94 -7.19 2.29 14.08
CA VAL A 94 -8.19 2.26 13.01
C VAL A 94 -9.55 2.27 13.68
N ASP A 95 -10.18 3.45 13.67
CA ASP A 95 -11.50 3.65 14.24
C ASP A 95 -12.44 4.21 13.15
N ASP A 96 -13.67 4.54 13.54
CA ASP A 96 -14.65 5.03 12.58
C ASP A 96 -14.22 6.34 11.92
N GLU A 97 -13.53 7.20 12.67
CA GLU A 97 -13.06 8.48 12.13
C GLU A 97 -11.99 8.25 11.06
N ILE A 98 -11.03 7.38 11.33
CA ILE A 98 -9.96 7.05 10.37
C ILE A 98 -10.58 6.40 9.12
N ARG A 99 -11.54 5.49 9.30
CA ARG A 99 -12.19 4.86 8.16
C ARG A 99 -12.96 5.86 7.30
N ALA A 100 -13.64 6.81 7.95
CA ALA A 100 -14.37 7.84 7.23
C ALA A 100 -13.43 8.75 6.44
N ARG A 101 -12.32 9.16 7.06
CA ARG A 101 -11.32 9.98 6.37
C ARG A 101 -10.72 9.24 5.19
N ALA A 102 -10.42 7.97 5.36
CA ALA A 102 -9.84 7.15 4.30
C ALA A 102 -10.81 7.03 3.12
N SER A 103 -12.08 6.75 3.42
CA SER A 103 -13.10 6.64 2.39
C SER A 103 -13.23 7.94 1.60
N GLU A 104 -13.27 9.07 2.30
CA GLU A 104 -13.38 10.39 1.64
C GLU A 104 -12.16 10.70 0.79
N ALA A 105 -11.01 10.20 1.18
CA ALA A 105 -9.76 10.40 0.44
C ALA A 105 -9.60 9.45 -0.74
N GLY A 106 -10.52 8.50 -0.93
CA GLY A 106 -10.41 7.52 -2.01
C GLY A 106 -9.49 6.35 -1.69
N ILE A 107 -9.13 6.17 -0.43
CA ILE A 107 -8.31 5.06 0.02
C ILE A 107 -9.17 3.80 0.09
N ALA A 108 -8.66 2.70 -0.45
CA ALA A 108 -9.44 1.49 -0.63
C ALA A 108 -9.71 0.72 0.66
N ALA A 109 -8.77 0.72 1.60
CA ALA A 109 -8.93 -0.01 2.86
C ALA A 109 -7.98 0.51 3.92
N CYS A 110 -8.29 0.23 5.17
CA CYS A 110 -7.44 0.55 6.32
C CYS A 110 -7.09 -0.73 7.06
N LEU A 111 -5.89 -0.78 7.63
CA LEU A 111 -5.43 -1.91 8.41
C LEU A 111 -4.66 -1.41 9.63
N SER A 112 -4.94 -1.99 10.79
CA SER A 112 -4.19 -1.68 12.00
C SER A 112 -2.76 -2.20 11.87
N LYS A 113 -1.81 -1.45 12.38
CA LYS A 113 -0.41 -1.88 12.42
C LYS A 113 -0.20 -3.11 13.32
N ASP A 114 -1.21 -3.47 14.12
CA ASP A 114 -1.17 -4.69 14.91
C ASP A 114 -1.45 -5.93 14.06
N HIS A 115 -1.85 -5.76 12.79
CA HIS A 115 -2.27 -6.87 11.92
C HIS A 115 -1.52 -6.88 10.59
N PHE A 116 -0.22 -6.60 10.62
CA PHE A 116 0.59 -6.63 9.39
C PHE A 116 0.57 -7.99 8.69
N GLU A 117 0.32 -9.07 9.42
CA GLU A 117 0.26 -10.40 8.83
C GLU A 117 -0.89 -10.53 7.82
N ALA A 118 -1.87 -9.64 7.88
CA ALA A 118 -3.00 -9.65 6.94
C ALA A 118 -2.70 -8.93 5.62
N ILE A 119 -1.59 -8.19 5.53
CA ILE A 119 -1.27 -7.39 4.34
C ILE A 119 -1.33 -8.21 3.05
N PRO A 120 -0.69 -9.40 2.96
CA PRO A 120 -0.73 -10.12 1.68
C PRO A 120 -2.14 -10.45 1.21
N ARG A 121 -3.01 -10.88 2.11
CA ARG A 121 -4.39 -11.20 1.76
C ARG A 121 -5.14 -9.95 1.31
N VAL A 122 -4.98 -8.86 2.05
CA VAL A 122 -5.72 -7.62 1.75
C VAL A 122 -5.27 -7.01 0.43
N VAL A 123 -3.95 -6.94 0.17
CA VAL A 123 -3.48 -6.37 -1.10
C VAL A 123 -3.90 -7.22 -2.28
N ALA A 124 -3.94 -8.55 -2.11
CA ALA A 124 -4.42 -9.43 -3.19
C ALA A 124 -5.89 -9.18 -3.49
N GLU A 125 -6.71 -8.98 -2.46
CA GLU A 125 -8.12 -8.66 -2.64
C GLU A 125 -8.31 -7.30 -3.32
N LEU A 126 -7.56 -6.30 -2.89
CA LEU A 126 -7.67 -4.96 -3.47
C LEU A 126 -7.25 -4.93 -4.94
N ALA A 127 -6.24 -5.70 -5.30
CA ALA A 127 -5.75 -5.75 -6.68
C ALA A 127 -6.77 -6.39 -7.62
N ARG A 128 -7.61 -7.29 -7.10
CA ARG A 128 -8.64 -7.93 -7.92
C ARG A 128 -9.87 -7.06 -8.10
N GLY A 129 -10.05 -6.14 -7.20
CA GLY A 129 -11.26 -5.41 -7.09
C GLY A 129 -11.57 -4.27 -7.67
#